data_b21d1095c92addd7a665579cbd375682
#
_entry.id   b21d1095c92addd7a665579cbd375682
#
_cell.length_a   1.000
_cell.length_b   1.000
_cell.length_c   1.000
_cell.angle_alpha   90.00
_cell.angle_beta   90.00
_cell.angle_gamma   90.00
#
_symmetry.space_group_name_H-M   'P 1'
#
loop_
_entity.id
_entity.type
_entity.pdbx_description
1 polymer ?
#
loop_
_entity_poly.entity_id
_entity_poly.type
_entity_poly.pdbx_seq_one_letter_code
_entity_poly.pdbx_strand_id
1 'polypeptide(L)'
;MAAALANALYVPLIMAESAALTPRTPHPIAVHVMREIGLDIASIPPRTIARTMLRHPRFDTVISLAREAHEFPLPANLKFDTHWLWDCPPVAPDGMNAMELLDHIRRLRDGILGQILRWADSIGLPPREDVSGPLLERAMHMAAMGDE
;
A
#
# COMPACT_ATOMS: atom_id res chain seq x y z
N MET A 1 4.22 -2.31 0.72
CA MET A 1 3.49 -1.81 1.90
C MET A 1 1.99 -1.72 1.64
N ALA A 2 1.50 -0.91 0.71
CA ALA A 2 0.06 -0.66 0.53
C ALA A 2 -0.80 -1.93 0.36
N ALA A 3 -0.43 -2.84 -0.55
CA ALA A 3 -1.18 -4.08 -0.74
C ALA A 3 -1.23 -4.95 0.52
N ALA A 4 -0.13 -5.02 1.28
CA ALA A 4 -0.08 -5.77 2.54
C ALA A 4 -1.02 -5.17 3.60
N LEU A 5 -1.07 -3.84 3.72
CA LEU A 5 -1.98 -3.14 4.63
C LEU A 5 -3.45 -3.37 4.23
N ALA A 6 -3.77 -3.17 2.95
CA ALA A 6 -5.12 -3.36 2.44
C ALA A 6 -5.61 -4.81 2.64
N ASN A 7 -4.79 -5.80 2.31
CA ASN A 7 -5.14 -7.20 2.51
C ASN A 7 -5.31 -7.56 3.99
N ALA A 8 -4.42 -7.07 4.86
CA ALA A 8 -4.51 -7.36 6.30
C ALA A 8 -5.77 -6.80 6.95
N LEU A 9 -6.29 -5.68 6.44
CA LEU A 9 -7.47 -5.02 7.00
C LEU A 9 -8.79 -5.46 6.37
N TYR A 10 -8.80 -5.85 5.09
CA TYR A 10 -10.05 -5.93 4.31
C TYR A 10 -10.29 -7.26 3.59
N VAL A 11 -9.34 -8.21 3.51
CA VAL A 11 -9.62 -9.52 2.91
C VAL A 11 -10.80 -10.20 3.64
N PRO A 12 -11.80 -10.76 2.95
CA PRO A 12 -11.91 -10.96 1.50
C PRO A 12 -12.58 -9.81 0.72
N LEU A 13 -13.01 -8.74 1.35
CA LEU A 13 -13.70 -7.62 0.69
C LEU A 13 -12.80 -6.87 -0.28
N ILE A 14 -11.52 -6.69 0.08
CA ILE A 14 -10.48 -6.17 -0.79
C ILE A 14 -9.39 -7.24 -0.94
N MET A 15 -9.01 -7.53 -2.18
CA MET A 15 -7.89 -8.39 -2.52
C MET A 15 -6.90 -7.56 -3.34
N ALA A 16 -5.86 -7.06 -2.68
CA ALA A 16 -4.89 -6.16 -3.31
C ALA A 16 -3.68 -6.93 -3.84
N GLU A 17 -3.26 -6.58 -5.04
CA GLU A 17 -2.00 -7.02 -5.65
C GLU A 17 -1.09 -5.80 -5.85
N SER A 18 0.22 -6.01 -5.76
CA SER A 18 1.20 -4.96 -6.02
C SER A 18 1.99 -5.25 -7.28
N ALA A 19 2.28 -4.19 -8.03
CA ALA A 19 3.12 -4.23 -9.21
C ALA A 19 4.02 -2.99 -9.28
N ALA A 20 5.11 -3.07 -10.01
CA ALA A 20 6.04 -1.97 -10.20
C ALA A 20 6.49 -1.88 -11.65
N LEU A 21 6.85 -0.67 -12.10
CA LEU A 21 7.49 -0.45 -13.39
C LEU A 21 8.88 -1.12 -13.43
N THR A 22 9.65 -0.96 -12.36
CA THR A 22 10.92 -1.62 -12.13
C THR A 22 10.87 -2.37 -10.80
N PRO A 23 10.56 -3.67 -10.81
CA PRO A 23 10.44 -4.44 -9.57
C PRO A 23 11.76 -4.52 -8.81
N ARG A 24 11.70 -4.27 -7.51
CA ARG A 24 12.83 -4.40 -6.58
C ARG A 24 12.36 -5.09 -5.30
N THR A 25 13.28 -5.75 -4.63
CA THR A 25 13.01 -6.27 -3.29
C THR A 25 12.71 -5.11 -2.33
N PRO A 26 11.84 -5.33 -1.33
CA PRO A 26 11.53 -4.30 -0.35
C PRO A 26 12.80 -3.81 0.37
N HIS A 27 12.85 -2.51 0.63
CA HIS A 27 13.95 -1.91 1.40
C HIS A 27 13.98 -2.52 2.82
N PRO A 28 15.16 -2.89 3.37
CA PRO A 28 15.25 -3.54 4.69
C PRO A 28 14.57 -2.77 5.83
N ILE A 29 14.69 -1.44 5.84
CA ILE A 29 14.00 -0.60 6.85
C ILE A 29 12.48 -0.63 6.64
N ALA A 30 11.98 -0.70 5.40
CA ALA A 30 10.55 -0.87 5.15
C ALA A 30 10.03 -2.22 5.66
N VAL A 31 10.80 -3.29 5.50
CA VAL A 31 10.48 -4.60 6.09
C VAL A 31 10.40 -4.49 7.61
N HIS A 32 11.39 -3.84 8.24
CA HIS A 32 11.41 -3.63 9.69
C HIS A 32 10.18 -2.84 10.17
N VAL A 33 9.88 -1.71 9.54
CA VAL A 33 8.74 -0.84 9.87
C VAL A 33 7.39 -1.56 9.73
N MET A 34 7.24 -2.42 8.73
CA MET A 34 6.01 -3.21 8.57
C MET A 34 5.90 -4.30 9.63
N ARG A 35 7.00 -4.89 10.06
CA ARG A 35 7.02 -5.86 11.18
C ARG A 35 6.63 -5.25 12.52
N GLU A 36 6.86 -3.95 12.74
CA GLU A 36 6.39 -3.23 13.94
C GLU A 36 4.86 -3.34 14.14
N ILE A 37 4.12 -3.49 13.06
CA ILE A 37 2.66 -3.66 13.06
C ILE A 37 2.22 -5.09 12.70
N GLY A 38 3.12 -6.06 12.77
CA GLY A 38 2.83 -7.47 12.58
C GLY A 38 2.73 -7.92 11.12
N LEU A 39 3.20 -7.14 10.16
CA LEU A 39 3.16 -7.49 8.73
C LEU A 39 4.56 -7.77 8.19
N ASP A 40 4.73 -8.93 7.56
CA ASP A 40 5.98 -9.29 6.87
C ASP A 40 5.84 -9.12 5.36
N ILE A 41 6.57 -8.16 4.79
CA ILE A 41 6.63 -7.91 3.35
C ILE A 41 7.88 -8.50 2.68
N ALA A 42 8.80 -9.08 3.43
CA ALA A 42 10.05 -9.61 2.89
C ALA A 42 9.82 -10.80 1.95
N SER A 43 8.79 -11.59 2.22
CA SER A 43 8.43 -12.77 1.44
C SER A 43 7.59 -12.48 0.19
N ILE A 44 7.15 -11.23 0.00
CA ILE A 44 6.34 -10.85 -1.15
C ILE A 44 7.24 -10.64 -2.37
N PRO A 45 7.14 -11.49 -3.42
CA PRO A 45 8.00 -11.33 -4.58
C PRO A 45 7.63 -10.07 -5.37
N PRO A 46 8.62 -9.26 -5.79
CA PRO A 46 8.37 -8.12 -6.65
C PRO A 46 7.88 -8.58 -8.02
N ARG A 47 6.89 -7.87 -8.59
CA ARG A 47 6.29 -8.21 -9.88
C ARG A 47 6.15 -7.00 -10.77
N THR A 48 6.24 -7.23 -12.08
CA THR A 48 5.84 -6.25 -13.10
C THR A 48 4.33 -6.20 -13.27
N ILE A 49 3.82 -5.14 -13.86
CA ILE A 49 2.40 -5.02 -14.23
C ILE A 49 1.99 -6.20 -15.13
N ALA A 50 2.78 -6.51 -16.16
CA ALA A 50 2.48 -7.62 -17.08
C ALA A 50 2.35 -8.96 -16.33
N ARG A 51 3.23 -9.24 -15.36
CA ARG A 51 3.19 -10.48 -14.59
C ARG A 51 1.98 -10.55 -13.64
N THR A 52 1.58 -9.42 -13.10
CA THR A 52 0.36 -9.31 -12.28
C THR A 52 -0.88 -9.56 -13.13
N MET A 53 -0.95 -9.02 -14.35
CA MET A 53 -2.06 -9.24 -15.29
C MET A 53 -2.23 -10.69 -15.73
N LEU A 54 -1.16 -11.48 -15.79
CA LEU A 54 -1.27 -12.92 -16.10
C LEU A 54 -2.08 -13.68 -15.05
N ARG A 55 -2.09 -13.19 -13.81
CA ARG A 55 -2.86 -13.78 -12.71
C ARG A 55 -4.26 -13.19 -12.60
N HIS A 56 -4.35 -11.86 -12.81
CA HIS A 56 -5.57 -11.08 -12.66
C HIS A 56 -5.68 -10.08 -13.82
N PRO A 57 -6.41 -10.38 -14.89
CA PRO A 57 -6.51 -9.51 -16.07
C PRO A 57 -7.45 -8.32 -15.87
N ARG A 58 -8.21 -8.31 -14.78
CA ARG A 58 -9.16 -7.25 -14.43
C ARG A 58 -9.01 -6.85 -12.97
N PHE A 59 -9.10 -5.55 -12.71
CA PHE A 59 -9.19 -4.95 -11.38
C PHE A 59 -10.36 -3.97 -11.33
N ASP A 60 -10.99 -3.82 -10.18
CA ASP A 60 -12.00 -2.78 -9.99
C ASP A 60 -11.31 -1.41 -9.87
N THR A 61 -10.20 -1.36 -9.15
CA THR A 61 -9.45 -0.13 -8.92
C THR A 61 -7.96 -0.35 -9.11
N VAL A 62 -7.32 0.56 -9.83
CA VAL A 62 -5.86 0.70 -9.91
C VAL A 62 -5.46 1.94 -9.12
N ILE A 63 -4.48 1.80 -8.24
CA ILE A 63 -3.95 2.90 -7.44
C ILE A 63 -2.47 3.04 -7.72
N SER A 64 -2.07 4.19 -8.27
CA SER A 64 -0.68 4.56 -8.45
C SER A 64 -0.18 5.29 -7.20
N LEU A 65 0.94 4.85 -6.65
CA LEU A 65 1.55 5.43 -5.45
C LEU A 65 2.63 6.47 -5.77
N ALA A 66 2.94 6.65 -7.05
CA ALA A 66 3.88 7.63 -7.54
C ALA A 66 3.34 8.25 -8.83
N ARG A 67 3.66 9.53 -9.04
CA ARG A 67 3.21 10.28 -10.22
C ARG A 67 3.70 9.64 -11.52
N GLU A 68 4.96 9.22 -11.57
CA GLU A 68 5.55 8.57 -12.73
C GLU A 68 4.82 7.26 -13.09
N ALA A 69 4.40 6.51 -12.08
CA ALA A 69 3.61 5.29 -12.29
C ALA A 69 2.18 5.60 -12.77
N HIS A 70 1.61 6.73 -12.35
CA HIS A 70 0.28 7.18 -12.78
C HIS A 70 0.27 7.68 -14.23
N GLU A 71 1.31 8.40 -14.63
CA GLU A 71 1.49 8.94 -15.97
C GLU A 71 1.98 7.88 -16.97
N PHE A 72 2.55 6.77 -16.49
CA PHE A 72 2.99 5.67 -17.34
C PHE A 72 1.78 4.98 -17.99
N PRO A 73 1.80 4.75 -19.31
CA PRO A 73 0.69 4.10 -20.00
C PRO A 73 0.44 2.69 -19.47
N LEU A 74 -0.74 2.44 -18.94
CA LEU A 74 -1.16 1.09 -18.56
C LEU A 74 -1.35 0.23 -19.81
N PRO A 75 -1.06 -1.09 -19.75
CA PRO A 75 -1.30 -1.98 -20.88
C PRO A 75 -2.73 -1.92 -21.37
N ALA A 76 -2.93 -1.82 -22.70
CA ALA A 76 -4.25 -1.65 -23.32
C ALA A 76 -5.24 -2.80 -23.02
N ASN A 77 -4.73 -3.97 -22.70
CA ASN A 77 -5.52 -5.15 -22.33
C ASN A 77 -5.78 -5.27 -20.83
N LEU A 78 -5.24 -4.39 -19.99
CA LEU A 78 -5.61 -4.30 -18.58
C LEU A 78 -6.99 -3.67 -18.46
N LYS A 79 -7.92 -4.36 -17.82
CA LYS A 79 -9.27 -3.87 -17.56
C LYS A 79 -9.37 -3.38 -16.13
N PHE A 80 -9.91 -2.17 -15.94
CA PHE A 80 -10.19 -1.58 -14.63
C PHE A 80 -11.33 -0.58 -14.73
N ASP A 81 -11.97 -0.29 -13.60
CA ASP A 81 -13.07 0.67 -13.55
C ASP A 81 -12.59 2.06 -13.13
N THR A 82 -11.66 2.16 -12.18
CA THR A 82 -11.14 3.43 -11.68
C THR A 82 -9.61 3.40 -11.55
N HIS A 83 -8.99 4.57 -11.74
CA HIS A 83 -7.54 4.75 -11.56
C HIS A 83 -7.27 5.99 -10.71
N TRP A 84 -6.65 5.80 -9.55
CA TRP A 84 -6.34 6.84 -8.58
C TRP A 84 -4.85 7.11 -8.47
N LEU A 85 -4.49 8.34 -8.17
CA LEU A 85 -3.14 8.72 -7.75
C LEU A 85 -3.16 9.04 -6.24
N TRP A 86 -2.35 8.30 -5.48
CA TRP A 86 -2.02 8.61 -4.08
C TRP A 86 -0.55 9.03 -3.99
N ASP A 87 -0.18 10.14 -4.55
CA ASP A 87 1.18 10.64 -4.73
C ASP A 87 2.03 10.55 -3.44
N CYS A 88 2.57 9.37 -3.16
CA CYS A 88 3.35 9.08 -1.97
C CYS A 88 4.81 9.50 -2.18
N PRO A 89 5.50 9.99 -1.14
CA PRO A 89 6.94 10.24 -1.24
C PRO A 89 7.72 8.93 -1.47
N PRO A 90 8.93 9.01 -2.06
CA PRO A 90 9.77 7.84 -2.26
C PRO A 90 10.14 7.17 -0.94
N VAL A 91 10.31 5.84 -0.95
CA VAL A 91 10.63 5.05 0.26
C VAL A 91 11.98 5.45 0.85
N ALA A 92 12.97 5.67 0.01
CA ALA A 92 14.33 6.01 0.44
C ALA A 92 14.84 7.21 -0.36
N PRO A 93 14.45 8.44 -0.01
CA PRO A 93 15.02 9.63 -0.62
C PRO A 93 16.50 9.77 -0.26
N ASP A 94 17.26 10.38 -1.18
CA ASP A 94 18.69 10.61 -0.95
C ASP A 94 18.93 11.57 0.23
N GLY A 95 20.08 11.40 0.89
CA GLY A 95 20.57 12.30 1.92
C GLY A 95 20.04 12.07 3.34
N MET A 96 19.21 11.08 3.57
CA MET A 96 18.75 10.71 4.92
C MET A 96 19.72 9.75 5.60
N ASN A 97 20.02 10.00 6.88
CA ASN A 97 20.67 9.00 7.72
C ASN A 97 19.67 7.88 8.14
N ALA A 98 20.18 6.84 8.80
CA ALA A 98 19.37 5.66 9.15
C ALA A 98 18.18 5.99 10.06
N MET A 99 18.33 6.91 11.01
CA MET A 99 17.25 7.32 11.92
C MET A 99 16.19 8.14 11.20
N GLU A 100 16.62 9.10 10.40
CA GLU A 100 15.72 9.91 9.57
C GLU A 100 14.94 9.06 8.59
N LEU A 101 15.60 8.07 7.97
CA LEU A 101 14.95 7.13 7.06
C LEU A 101 13.93 6.25 7.77
N LEU A 102 14.25 5.76 8.97
CA LEU A 102 13.33 4.98 9.79
C LEU A 102 12.05 5.77 10.09
N ASP A 103 12.18 7.01 10.55
CA ASP A 103 11.04 7.88 10.85
C ASP A 103 10.26 8.28 9.60
N HIS A 104 10.96 8.50 8.47
CA HIS A 104 10.33 8.78 7.19
C HIS A 104 9.47 7.59 6.73
N ILE A 105 9.97 6.37 6.80
CA ILE A 105 9.23 5.18 6.36
C ILE A 105 8.05 4.89 7.31
N ARG A 106 8.16 5.17 8.60
CA ARG A 106 7.02 5.09 9.52
C ARG A 106 5.91 6.07 9.12
N ARG A 107 6.25 7.34 8.84
CA ARG A 107 5.28 8.33 8.35
C ARG A 107 4.67 7.93 7.00
N LEU A 108 5.47 7.39 6.09
CA LEU A 108 5.00 6.87 4.81
C LEU A 108 3.99 5.72 4.99
N ARG A 109 4.31 4.74 5.84
CA ARG A 109 3.40 3.65 6.21
C ARG A 109 2.08 4.19 6.73
N ASP A 110 2.14 5.10 7.68
CA ASP A 110 0.97 5.67 8.33
C ASP A 110 0.13 6.52 7.36
N GLY A 111 0.77 7.28 6.49
CA GLY A 111 0.10 8.02 5.42
C GLY A 111 -0.64 7.10 4.45
N ILE A 112 -0.02 6.01 4.01
CA ILE A 112 -0.66 5.00 3.17
C ILE A 112 -1.83 4.33 3.91
N LEU A 113 -1.64 3.96 5.17
CA LEU A 113 -2.70 3.37 5.99
C LEU A 113 -3.90 4.30 6.10
N GLY A 114 -3.68 5.59 6.38
CA GLY A 114 -4.74 6.60 6.42
C GLY A 114 -5.47 6.75 5.09
N GLN A 115 -4.77 6.70 3.97
CA GLN A 115 -5.38 6.72 2.63
C GLN A 115 -6.26 5.49 2.39
N ILE A 116 -5.79 4.30 2.77
CA ILE A 116 -6.56 3.05 2.64
C ILE A 116 -7.86 3.14 3.46
N LEU A 117 -7.77 3.57 4.71
CA LEU A 117 -8.94 3.69 5.60
C LEU A 117 -9.97 4.65 5.04
N ARG A 118 -9.56 5.86 4.62
CA ARG A 118 -10.47 6.86 4.03
C ARG A 118 -11.10 6.38 2.72
N TRP A 119 -10.31 5.75 1.86
CA TRP A 119 -10.81 5.22 0.60
C TRP A 119 -11.82 4.10 0.82
N ALA A 120 -11.52 3.13 1.69
CA ALA A 120 -12.43 2.03 2.01
C ALA A 120 -13.73 2.52 2.64
N ASP A 121 -13.66 3.49 3.56
CA ASP A 121 -14.84 4.13 4.17
C ASP A 121 -15.69 4.83 3.11
N SER A 122 -15.08 5.54 2.17
CA SER A 122 -15.78 6.24 1.07
C SER A 122 -16.59 5.33 0.15
N ILE A 123 -16.23 4.06 0.08
CA ILE A 123 -16.94 3.01 -0.69
C ILE A 123 -17.73 2.04 0.22
N GLY A 124 -17.86 2.37 1.51
CA GLY A 124 -18.68 1.63 2.47
C GLY A 124 -18.11 0.27 2.89
N LEU A 125 -16.79 0.08 2.84
CA LEU A 125 -16.15 -1.17 3.24
C LEU A 125 -15.59 -1.06 4.67
N PRO A 126 -16.14 -1.81 5.64
CA PRO A 126 -15.58 -1.87 6.99
C PRO A 126 -14.31 -2.74 7.03
N PRO A 127 -13.35 -2.44 7.93
CA PRO A 127 -12.26 -3.36 8.22
C PRO A 127 -12.78 -4.70 8.74
N ARG A 128 -11.96 -5.75 8.64
CA ARG A 128 -12.27 -7.06 9.20
C ARG A 128 -12.44 -6.98 10.73
N GLU A 129 -13.40 -7.72 11.26
CA GLU A 129 -13.69 -7.78 12.70
C GLU A 129 -12.58 -8.48 13.50
N ASP A 130 -11.82 -9.37 12.87
CA ASP A 130 -10.76 -10.15 13.52
C ASP A 130 -9.36 -9.49 13.47
N VAL A 131 -9.26 -8.26 12.97
CA VAL A 131 -8.02 -7.49 13.05
C VAL A 131 -7.70 -7.19 14.52
N SER A 132 -6.47 -7.49 14.92
CA SER A 132 -6.03 -7.31 16.32
C SER A 132 -4.57 -6.88 16.40
N GLY A 133 -4.10 -6.58 17.63
CA GLY A 133 -2.73 -6.23 17.92
C GLY A 133 -2.26 -4.89 17.32
N PRO A 134 -0.95 -4.73 17.07
CA PRO A 134 -0.37 -3.45 16.68
C PRO A 134 -0.97 -2.83 15.41
N LEU A 135 -1.45 -3.66 14.47
CA LEU A 135 -2.10 -3.17 13.25
C LEU A 135 -3.43 -2.48 13.58
N LEU A 136 -4.27 -3.09 14.42
CA LEU A 136 -5.54 -2.50 14.83
C LEU A 136 -5.32 -1.19 15.60
N GLU A 137 -4.39 -1.19 16.56
CA GLU A 137 -4.05 0.01 17.33
C GLU A 137 -3.63 1.15 16.42
N ARG A 138 -2.80 0.86 15.42
CA ARG A 138 -2.34 1.85 14.46
C ARG A 138 -3.46 2.33 13.53
N ALA A 139 -4.32 1.44 13.05
CA ALA A 139 -5.47 1.78 12.23
C ALA A 139 -6.45 2.70 12.98
N MET A 140 -6.76 2.39 14.24
CA MET A 140 -7.61 3.22 15.09
C MET A 140 -7.01 4.61 15.33
N HIS A 141 -5.69 4.68 15.59
CA HIS A 141 -5.00 5.96 15.74
C HIS A 141 -5.07 6.81 14.47
N MET A 142 -4.85 6.22 13.31
CA MET A 142 -4.91 6.93 12.03
C MET A 142 -6.33 7.37 11.67
N ALA A 143 -7.35 6.57 11.97
CA ALA A 143 -8.74 6.94 11.79
C ALA A 143 -9.13 8.16 12.65
N ALA A 144 -8.72 8.19 13.93
CA ALA A 144 -8.98 9.30 14.82
C ALA A 144 -8.33 10.62 14.39
N MET A 145 -7.15 10.57 13.73
CA MET A 145 -6.48 11.76 13.20
C MET A 145 -7.09 12.28 11.88
N GLY A 146 -7.87 11.48 11.19
CA GLY A 146 -8.52 11.85 9.92
C GLY A 146 -9.82 12.64 10.08
N ASP A 147 -10.38 12.67 11.29
CA ASP A 147 -11.63 13.39 11.61
C ASP A 147 -11.39 14.87 11.99
N GLU A 148 -10.16 15.34 12.00
CA GLU A 148 -9.79 16.74 12.18
C GLU A 148 -9.51 17.41 10.81
#